data_0cb6e399eeace444ffd72a1e6ad0a131
#
_entry.id   0cb6e399eeace444ffd72a1e6ad0a131
#
_cell.length_a   1.000
_cell.length_b   1.000
_cell.length_c   1.000
_cell.angle_alpha   90.00
_cell.angle_beta   90.00
_cell.angle_gamma   90.00
#
_symmetry.space_group_name_H-M   'P 1'
#
loop_
_entity.id
_entity.type
_entity.pdbx_description
1 polymer ?
#
loop_
_entity_poly.entity_id
_entity_poly.type
_entity_poly.pdbx_seq_one_letter_code
_entity_poly.pdbx_strand_id
1 'polypeptide(L)'
;MTTADGPHRADGWAAAVRERLGLGRLLPLGGPEDGSWITERAAAGVLREAASGSGASVEKLRIDSADASRAPEPVVPGPPGALPPGRLRIEADFSATVRRPLPATADALRAALLSAAAQRLGLLVEEVDLRVTDLLEEEPPPEAGAEAKVRTAEPEDLAGTAAAGVPGVISLTRALGGPVQAGVGHLQVELATSGDHRALDVARAVRAAVAGAVEDRPTVAVLVTAVTERN
;
A
#
# COMPACT_ATOMS: atom_id res chain seq x y z
N MET A 1 14.00 4.37 -46.25
CA MET A 1 13.36 3.26 -45.49
C MET A 1 13.01 3.81 -44.12
N THR A 2 11.81 4.31 -43.94
CA THR A 2 11.31 4.89 -42.70
C THR A 2 10.55 3.80 -41.98
N THR A 3 11.13 3.29 -40.90
CA THR A 3 10.49 2.28 -40.02
C THR A 3 9.37 2.97 -39.26
N ALA A 4 8.13 2.61 -39.54
CA ALA A 4 6.96 2.99 -38.75
C ALA A 4 7.07 2.34 -37.37
N ASP A 5 7.48 3.10 -36.36
CA ASP A 5 7.41 2.72 -34.94
C ASP A 5 5.96 3.00 -34.50
N GLY A 6 5.15 1.94 -34.48
CA GLY A 6 3.73 1.99 -34.46
C GLY A 6 3.06 2.34 -33.14
N PRO A 7 1.72 2.43 -33.12
CA PRO A 7 0.85 2.86 -32.01
C PRO A 7 1.00 2.03 -30.73
N HIS A 8 1.57 0.84 -30.80
CA HIS A 8 1.74 -0.07 -29.65
C HIS A 8 2.64 0.46 -28.52
N ARG A 9 3.62 1.33 -28.81
CA ARG A 9 4.46 1.96 -27.77
C ARG A 9 3.71 3.06 -27.01
N ALA A 10 2.92 3.85 -27.71
CA ALA A 10 2.13 4.93 -27.10
C ALA A 10 1.01 4.35 -26.21
N ASP A 11 0.37 3.28 -26.65
CA ASP A 11 -0.66 2.56 -25.87
C ASP A 11 -0.07 1.88 -24.63
N GLY A 12 1.13 1.29 -24.74
CA GLY A 12 1.84 0.69 -23.62
C GLY A 12 2.27 1.73 -22.57
N TRP A 13 2.77 2.90 -23.02
CA TRP A 13 3.13 3.99 -22.12
C TRP A 13 1.90 4.58 -21.42
N ALA A 14 0.82 4.83 -22.14
CA ALA A 14 -0.43 5.32 -21.57
C ALA A 14 -1.05 4.34 -20.57
N ALA A 15 -0.93 3.03 -20.82
CA ALA A 15 -1.35 1.99 -19.90
C ALA A 15 -0.48 1.99 -18.62
N ALA A 16 0.84 2.09 -18.73
CA ALA A 16 1.76 2.16 -17.61
C ALA A 16 1.55 3.42 -16.74
N VAL A 17 1.29 4.56 -17.37
CA VAL A 17 0.96 5.80 -16.66
C VAL A 17 -0.37 5.66 -15.92
N ARG A 18 -1.40 5.10 -16.55
CA ARG A 18 -2.70 4.86 -15.90
C ARG A 18 -2.59 3.88 -14.74
N GLU A 19 -1.78 2.84 -14.88
CA GLU A 19 -1.49 1.88 -13.82
C GLU A 19 -0.80 2.56 -12.64
N ARG A 20 0.23 3.38 -12.88
CA ARG A 20 0.90 4.19 -11.86
C ARG A 20 -0.04 5.18 -11.17
N LEU A 21 -0.89 5.88 -11.91
CA LEU A 21 -1.91 6.77 -11.35
C LEU A 21 -2.95 6.00 -10.52
N GLY A 22 -3.24 4.76 -10.89
CA GLY A 22 -4.16 3.88 -10.16
C GLY A 22 -3.61 3.32 -8.85
N LEU A 23 -2.30 3.38 -8.61
CA LEU A 23 -1.68 2.94 -7.34
C LEU A 23 -1.86 3.96 -6.21
N GLY A 24 -2.13 5.22 -6.55
CA GLY A 24 -2.10 6.33 -5.60
C GLY A 24 -0.68 6.65 -5.15
N ARG A 25 -0.55 7.24 -3.98
CA ARG A 25 0.75 7.55 -3.37
C ARG A 25 1.42 6.29 -2.82
N LEU A 26 2.71 6.39 -2.61
CA LEU A 26 3.49 5.36 -1.92
C LEU A 26 3.68 5.81 -0.47
N LEU A 27 3.01 5.13 0.44
CA LEU A 27 2.97 5.45 1.86
C LEU A 27 4.07 4.71 2.60
N PRO A 28 4.79 5.34 3.53
CA PRO A 28 5.79 4.65 4.33
C PRO A 28 5.14 3.63 5.27
N LEU A 29 5.71 2.43 5.33
CA LEU A 29 5.40 1.40 6.31
C LEU A 29 6.44 1.46 7.44
N GLY A 30 5.98 1.70 8.67
CA GLY A 30 6.85 1.82 9.83
C GLY A 30 7.64 3.13 9.86
N GLY A 31 8.84 3.08 10.43
CA GLY A 31 9.74 4.22 10.62
C GLY A 31 10.80 4.36 9.51
N PRO A 32 11.72 5.34 9.66
CA PRO A 32 12.74 5.65 8.65
C PRO A 32 13.73 4.50 8.41
N GLU A 33 13.88 3.58 9.36
CA GLU A 33 14.78 2.44 9.29
C GLU A 33 14.20 1.26 8.50
N ASP A 34 12.86 1.26 8.33
CA ASP A 34 12.16 0.12 7.75
C ASP A 34 12.32 -0.01 6.25
N GLY A 35 12.60 1.08 5.53
CA GLY A 35 12.82 1.05 4.09
C GLY A 35 11.71 0.35 3.33
N SER A 36 10.47 0.54 3.76
CA SER A 36 9.31 -0.18 3.26
C SER A 36 8.17 0.78 2.97
N TRP A 37 7.46 0.53 1.87
CA TRP A 37 6.35 1.35 1.41
C TRP A 37 5.17 0.47 0.99
N ILE A 38 3.99 1.05 1.00
CA ILE A 38 2.76 0.43 0.49
C ILE A 38 2.04 1.42 -0.43
N THR A 39 1.39 0.93 -1.47
CA THR A 39 0.55 1.77 -2.31
C THR A 39 -0.69 2.24 -1.53
N GLU A 40 -1.09 3.50 -1.71
CA GLU A 40 -2.30 4.05 -1.08
C GLU A 40 -3.54 3.21 -1.41
N ARG A 41 -3.60 2.68 -2.64
CA ARG A 41 -4.68 1.79 -3.06
C ARG A 41 -4.75 0.51 -2.22
N ALA A 42 -3.62 -0.16 -1.98
CA ALA A 42 -3.57 -1.36 -1.16
C ALA A 42 -3.95 -1.07 0.29
N ALA A 43 -3.41 0.01 0.85
CA ALA A 43 -3.75 0.45 2.20
C ALA A 43 -5.24 0.80 2.33
N ALA A 44 -5.79 1.56 1.37
CA ALA A 44 -7.19 1.94 1.37
C ALA A 44 -8.13 0.74 1.27
N GLY A 45 -7.76 -0.32 0.56
CA GLY A 45 -8.53 -1.57 0.51
C GLY A 45 -8.70 -2.20 1.88
N VAL A 46 -7.59 -2.38 2.60
CA VAL A 46 -7.59 -2.94 3.97
C VAL A 46 -8.36 -2.06 4.95
N LEU A 47 -8.23 -0.73 4.84
CA LEU A 47 -8.90 0.20 5.73
C LEU A 47 -10.42 0.23 5.49
N ARG A 48 -10.89 0.20 4.23
CA ARG A 48 -12.32 0.12 3.91
C ARG A 48 -12.94 -1.18 4.40
N GLU A 49 -12.25 -2.28 4.21
CA GLU A 49 -12.70 -3.58 4.73
C GLU A 49 -12.86 -3.54 6.25
N ALA A 50 -11.87 -3.02 6.98
CA ALA A 50 -11.95 -2.88 8.43
C ALA A 50 -13.08 -1.93 8.89
N ALA A 51 -13.42 -0.93 8.08
CA ALA A 51 -14.51 0.01 8.35
C ALA A 51 -15.89 -0.63 8.22
N SER A 52 -16.06 -1.73 7.49
CA SER A 52 -17.36 -2.34 7.17
C SER A 52 -18.21 -2.74 8.38
N GLY A 53 -17.61 -2.95 9.55
CA GLY A 53 -18.34 -3.24 10.80
C GLY A 53 -18.71 -2.03 11.65
N SER A 54 -18.37 -0.81 11.23
CA SER A 54 -18.53 0.41 12.04
C SER A 54 -19.96 1.01 11.95
N GLY A 55 -20.78 0.59 10.98
CA GLY A 55 -22.05 1.22 10.63
C GLY A 55 -21.88 2.46 9.74
N ALA A 56 -20.70 2.61 9.14
CA ALA A 56 -20.36 3.63 8.17
C ALA A 56 -19.92 3.01 6.84
N SER A 57 -20.22 3.68 5.74
CA SER A 57 -19.67 3.37 4.42
C SER A 57 -18.66 4.44 4.03
N VAL A 58 -17.42 4.06 3.79
CA VAL A 58 -16.32 4.96 3.44
C VAL A 58 -16.31 5.18 1.94
N GLU A 59 -16.69 6.36 1.48
CA GLU A 59 -16.76 6.74 0.07
C GLU A 59 -15.37 7.17 -0.44
N LYS A 60 -14.80 8.18 0.19
CA LYS A 60 -13.49 8.71 -0.14
C LYS A 60 -12.54 8.48 1.02
N LEU A 61 -11.37 7.97 0.71
CA LEU A 61 -10.30 7.77 1.69
C LEU A 61 -8.99 8.26 1.07
N ARG A 62 -8.31 9.13 1.79
CA ARG A 62 -7.03 9.71 1.41
C ARG A 62 -6.05 9.59 2.58
N ILE A 63 -4.81 9.26 2.28
CA ILE A 63 -3.77 9.14 3.27
C ILE A 63 -2.62 10.05 2.87
N ASP A 64 -2.21 10.94 3.76
CA ASP A 64 -1.15 11.92 3.51
C ASP A 64 -0.17 11.98 4.68
N SER A 65 0.94 12.71 4.52
CA SER A 65 1.82 13.05 5.63
C SER A 65 1.10 14.00 6.58
N ALA A 66 1.15 13.72 7.89
CA ALA A 66 0.60 14.63 8.89
C ALA A 66 1.43 15.93 8.97
N ASP A 67 2.75 15.82 8.88
CA ASP A 67 3.67 16.96 8.80
C ASP A 67 4.90 16.59 7.96
N ALA A 68 4.87 16.94 6.68
CA ALA A 68 5.96 16.67 5.76
C ALA A 68 7.25 17.44 6.13
N SER A 69 7.15 18.57 6.86
CA SER A 69 8.30 19.38 7.26
C SER A 69 9.13 18.74 8.39
N ARG A 70 8.54 17.83 9.14
CA ARG A 70 9.16 17.06 10.23
C ARG A 70 9.49 15.63 9.88
N ALA A 71 9.30 15.25 8.62
CA ALA A 71 9.59 13.89 8.18
C ALA A 71 11.10 13.59 8.31
N PRO A 72 11.49 12.51 8.97
CA PRO A 72 12.88 12.10 9.05
C PRO A 72 13.38 11.63 7.68
N GLU A 73 14.66 11.77 7.44
CA GLU A 73 15.28 11.24 6.24
C GLU A 73 15.28 9.69 6.27
N PRO A 74 14.87 9.02 5.19
CA PRO A 74 14.87 7.57 5.15
C PRO A 74 16.30 7.03 5.09
N VAL A 75 16.58 5.98 5.86
CA VAL A 75 17.87 5.27 5.84
C VAL A 75 18.09 4.54 4.51
N VAL A 76 17.01 4.12 3.86
CA VAL A 76 17.01 3.44 2.57
C VAL A 76 16.31 4.34 1.55
N PRO A 77 16.91 4.55 0.35
CA PRO A 77 16.24 5.31 -0.71
C PRO A 77 14.84 4.75 -1.02
N GLY A 78 13.85 5.61 -0.99
CA GLY A 78 12.48 5.23 -1.33
C GLY A 78 12.23 5.17 -2.82
N PRO A 79 11.17 4.46 -3.24
CA PRO A 79 10.71 4.49 -4.63
C PRO A 79 10.40 5.92 -5.10
N PRO A 80 10.54 6.22 -6.40
CA PRO A 80 10.24 7.54 -6.93
C PRO A 80 8.81 8.00 -6.61
N GLY A 81 8.66 9.17 -6.00
CA GLY A 81 7.36 9.72 -5.61
C GLY A 81 6.78 9.16 -4.31
N ALA A 82 7.56 8.40 -3.55
CA ALA A 82 7.17 7.94 -2.22
C ALA A 82 7.11 9.10 -1.23
N LEU A 83 6.14 9.05 -0.32
CA LEU A 83 6.13 9.94 0.83
C LEU A 83 7.32 9.61 1.75
N PRO A 84 7.93 10.64 2.36
CA PRO A 84 8.99 10.41 3.34
C PRO A 84 8.44 9.66 4.55
N PRO A 85 9.29 8.88 5.27
CA PRO A 85 8.90 8.25 6.51
C PRO A 85 8.40 9.28 7.52
N GLY A 86 7.36 8.94 8.26
CA GLY A 86 6.79 9.85 9.24
C GLY A 86 5.37 9.47 9.61
N ARG A 87 4.76 10.37 10.36
CA ARG A 87 3.37 10.19 10.78
C ARG A 87 2.43 10.55 9.65
N LEU A 88 1.36 9.77 9.54
CA LEU A 88 0.34 9.90 8.50
C LEU A 88 -0.96 10.43 9.09
N ARG A 89 -1.75 11.06 8.22
CA ARG A 89 -3.10 11.52 8.47
C ARG A 89 -4.03 10.82 7.50
N ILE A 90 -5.16 10.33 8.01
CA ILE A 90 -6.25 9.76 7.22
C ILE A 90 -7.37 10.79 7.14
N GLU A 91 -7.82 11.09 5.93
CA GLU A 91 -9.03 11.86 5.67
C GLU A 91 -10.06 10.93 5.03
N ALA A 92 -11.25 10.81 5.61
CA ALA A 92 -12.29 9.97 5.08
C ALA A 92 -13.66 10.69 5.04
N ASP A 93 -14.27 10.65 3.86
CA ASP A 93 -15.67 11.00 3.66
C ASP A 93 -16.50 9.71 3.84
N PHE A 94 -17.56 9.75 4.63
CA PHE A 94 -18.39 8.58 4.89
C PHE A 94 -19.88 8.92 4.98
N SER A 95 -20.70 7.97 4.60
CA SER A 95 -22.13 7.95 4.90
C SER A 95 -22.40 7.06 6.13
N ALA A 96 -23.43 7.42 6.92
CA ALA A 96 -23.81 6.70 8.12
C ALA A 96 -25.28 6.31 8.11
N THR A 97 -25.65 5.25 8.81
CA THR A 97 -27.06 4.90 8.97
C THR A 97 -27.71 5.70 10.10
N VAL A 98 -28.98 6.06 9.93
CA VAL A 98 -29.76 6.77 10.95
C VAL A 98 -30.05 5.92 12.19
N ARG A 99 -29.77 4.62 12.14
CA ARG A 99 -30.05 3.67 13.25
C ARG A 99 -29.13 3.85 14.45
N ARG A 100 -27.99 4.51 14.28
CA ARG A 100 -26.96 4.68 15.29
C ARG A 100 -26.65 6.18 15.47
N PRO A 101 -26.39 6.65 16.71
CA PRO A 101 -25.95 8.02 16.92
C PRO A 101 -24.67 8.30 16.13
N LEU A 102 -24.66 9.38 15.36
CA LEU A 102 -23.56 9.75 14.48
C LEU A 102 -22.17 9.84 15.18
N PRO A 103 -22.05 10.42 16.41
CA PRO A 103 -20.78 10.41 17.12
C PRO A 103 -20.27 9.00 17.41
N ALA A 104 -21.17 8.07 17.80
CA ALA A 104 -20.79 6.68 18.08
C ALA A 104 -20.34 5.94 16.82
N THR A 105 -20.96 6.22 15.66
CA THR A 105 -20.52 5.68 14.36
C THR A 105 -19.14 6.24 13.99
N ALA A 106 -18.92 7.54 14.14
CA ALA A 106 -17.64 8.18 13.85
C ALA A 106 -16.50 7.64 14.76
N ASP A 107 -16.78 7.44 16.05
CA ASP A 107 -15.80 6.88 16.98
C ASP A 107 -15.47 5.41 16.65
N ALA A 108 -16.48 4.61 16.30
CA ALA A 108 -16.25 3.22 15.85
C ALA A 108 -15.45 3.16 14.56
N LEU A 109 -15.75 4.01 13.58
CA LEU A 109 -15.00 4.12 12.33
C LEU A 109 -13.55 4.54 12.59
N ARG A 110 -13.33 5.57 13.41
CA ARG A 110 -11.97 6.02 13.76
C ARG A 110 -11.15 4.91 14.42
N ALA A 111 -11.74 4.21 15.37
CA ALA A 111 -11.09 3.09 16.05
C ALA A 111 -10.74 1.94 15.08
N ALA A 112 -11.64 1.59 14.16
CA ALA A 112 -11.42 0.57 13.15
C ALA A 112 -10.27 0.96 12.20
N LEU A 113 -10.25 2.20 11.69
CA LEU A 113 -9.19 2.69 10.81
C LEU A 113 -7.83 2.70 11.50
N LEU A 114 -7.73 3.21 12.73
CA LEU A 114 -6.48 3.24 13.50
C LEU A 114 -5.98 1.82 13.81
N SER A 115 -6.88 0.93 14.22
CA SER A 115 -6.54 -0.47 14.51
C SER A 115 -6.01 -1.18 13.26
N ALA A 116 -6.70 -1.09 12.14
CA ALA A 116 -6.27 -1.73 10.89
C ALA A 116 -4.95 -1.13 10.36
N ALA A 117 -4.79 0.19 10.41
CA ALA A 117 -3.57 0.87 10.02
C ALA A 117 -2.35 0.35 10.82
N ALA A 118 -2.50 0.20 12.13
CA ALA A 118 -1.42 -0.23 12.99
C ALA A 118 -1.19 -1.76 12.94
N GLN A 119 -2.25 -2.56 13.04
CA GLN A 119 -2.14 -4.01 13.25
C GLN A 119 -2.06 -4.81 11.95
N ARG A 120 -2.76 -4.39 10.89
CA ARG A 120 -2.73 -5.12 9.60
C ARG A 120 -1.65 -4.57 8.65
N LEU A 121 -1.42 -3.26 8.67
CA LEU A 121 -0.48 -2.62 7.75
C LEU A 121 0.86 -2.28 8.39
N GLY A 122 0.86 -1.62 9.54
CA GLY A 122 2.05 -1.05 10.17
C GLY A 122 2.25 0.41 9.79
N LEU A 123 1.18 1.11 9.39
CA LEU A 123 1.20 2.55 9.18
C LEU A 123 1.24 3.30 10.52
N LEU A 124 2.00 4.38 10.58
CA LEU A 124 2.07 5.26 11.75
C LEU A 124 1.07 6.42 11.60
N VAL A 125 -0.20 6.16 11.89
CA VAL A 125 -1.26 7.16 11.79
C VAL A 125 -1.36 7.97 13.06
N GLU A 126 -1.32 9.30 12.96
CA GLU A 126 -1.47 10.26 14.07
C GLU A 126 -2.87 10.86 14.12
N GLU A 127 -3.45 11.16 12.97
CA GLU A 127 -4.72 11.86 12.85
C GLU A 127 -5.69 11.11 11.92
N VAL A 128 -6.99 11.13 12.29
CA VAL A 128 -8.08 10.63 11.45
C VAL A 128 -9.19 11.67 11.42
N ASP A 129 -9.35 12.32 10.29
CA ASP A 129 -10.41 13.29 10.02
C ASP A 129 -11.55 12.63 9.29
N LEU A 130 -12.72 12.73 9.88
CA LEU A 130 -13.92 12.11 9.37
C LEU A 130 -14.95 13.18 8.99
N ARG A 131 -15.45 13.12 7.76
CA ARG A 131 -16.52 14.00 7.28
C ARG A 131 -17.73 13.17 6.86
N VAL A 132 -18.86 13.46 7.48
CA VAL A 132 -20.14 12.87 7.08
C VAL A 132 -20.62 13.55 5.81
N THR A 133 -20.97 12.76 4.82
CA THR A 133 -21.48 13.21 3.52
C THR A 133 -22.98 12.95 3.37
N ASP A 134 -23.46 11.83 3.94
CA ASP A 134 -24.85 11.44 3.82
C ASP A 134 -25.34 10.63 5.02
N LEU A 135 -26.67 10.58 5.19
CA LEU A 135 -27.36 9.75 6.18
C LEU A 135 -28.31 8.80 5.45
N LEU A 136 -28.02 7.51 5.57
CA LEU A 136 -28.74 6.45 4.88
C LEU A 136 -29.79 5.79 5.79
N GLU A 137 -30.92 5.42 5.26
CA GLU A 137 -31.96 4.68 5.99
C GLU A 137 -31.52 3.22 6.23
N GLU A 138 -30.80 2.63 5.28
CA GLU A 138 -30.25 1.27 5.33
C GLU A 138 -28.75 1.25 5.08
N GLU A 139 -28.07 0.29 5.68
CA GLU A 139 -26.64 0.11 5.48
C GLU A 139 -26.39 -0.38 4.03
N PRO A 140 -25.57 0.33 3.24
CA PRO A 140 -25.25 -0.13 1.91
C PRO A 140 -24.49 -1.47 2.01
N PRO A 141 -24.66 -2.36 1.01
CA PRO A 141 -23.88 -3.58 0.98
C PRO A 141 -22.38 -3.24 1.01
N PRO A 142 -21.56 -4.03 1.72
CA PRO A 142 -20.13 -3.80 1.76
C PRO A 142 -19.60 -3.72 0.33
N GLU A 143 -18.98 -2.61 -0.02
CA GLU A 143 -18.27 -2.53 -1.29
C GLU A 143 -17.18 -3.59 -1.27
N ALA A 144 -17.33 -4.62 -2.10
CA ALA A 144 -16.26 -5.56 -2.37
C ALA A 144 -15.07 -4.71 -2.83
N GLY A 145 -14.04 -4.62 -2.00
CA GLY A 145 -12.84 -3.85 -2.30
C GLY A 145 -12.38 -4.27 -3.68
N ALA A 146 -12.33 -3.32 -4.62
CA ALA A 146 -11.88 -3.63 -5.97
C ALA A 146 -10.49 -4.23 -5.86
N GLU A 147 -10.40 -5.57 -5.98
CA GLU A 147 -9.13 -6.28 -5.99
C GLU A 147 -8.22 -5.59 -6.98
N ALA A 148 -7.14 -5.05 -6.48
CA ALA A 148 -6.15 -4.45 -7.34
C ALA A 148 -5.63 -5.56 -8.26
N LYS A 149 -6.01 -5.55 -9.54
CA LYS A 149 -5.40 -6.42 -10.55
C LYS A 149 -3.94 -6.00 -10.68
N VAL A 150 -3.12 -6.50 -9.77
CA VAL A 150 -1.68 -6.29 -9.79
C VAL A 150 -1.09 -7.37 -10.68
N ARG A 151 -0.24 -6.96 -11.61
CA ARG A 151 0.47 -7.90 -12.47
C ARG A 151 1.46 -8.67 -11.62
N THR A 152 1.26 -9.96 -11.50
CA THR A 152 2.20 -10.88 -10.86
C THR A 152 3.46 -11.04 -11.72
N ALA A 153 4.56 -11.39 -11.07
CA ALA A 153 5.83 -11.68 -11.70
C ALA A 153 6.48 -12.91 -11.08
N GLU A 154 7.17 -13.67 -11.89
CA GLU A 154 8.01 -14.77 -11.41
C GLU A 154 9.35 -14.22 -10.93
N PRO A 155 10.02 -14.89 -9.95
CA PRO A 155 11.36 -14.55 -9.55
C PRO A 155 12.36 -14.82 -10.68
N GLU A 156 13.15 -13.80 -11.04
CA GLU A 156 14.11 -13.89 -12.16
C GLU A 156 15.57 -14.03 -11.65
N ASP A 157 15.80 -13.76 -10.36
CA ASP A 157 17.13 -13.76 -9.74
C ASP A 157 17.11 -14.29 -8.29
N LEU A 158 18.26 -14.29 -7.64
CA LEU A 158 18.39 -14.73 -6.24
C LEU A 158 17.61 -13.84 -5.27
N ALA A 159 17.58 -12.53 -5.52
CA ALA A 159 16.84 -11.58 -4.68
C ALA A 159 15.33 -11.83 -4.78
N GLY A 160 14.80 -12.00 -6.00
CA GLY A 160 13.41 -12.36 -6.24
C GLY A 160 13.04 -13.71 -5.62
N THR A 161 13.90 -14.72 -5.75
CA THR A 161 13.69 -16.04 -5.15
C THR A 161 13.66 -15.96 -3.63
N ALA A 162 14.58 -15.22 -3.01
CA ALA A 162 14.62 -15.01 -1.58
C ALA A 162 13.37 -14.27 -1.08
N ALA A 163 12.92 -13.23 -1.81
CA ALA A 163 11.72 -12.48 -1.48
C ALA A 163 10.45 -13.34 -1.57
N ALA A 164 10.31 -14.11 -2.65
CA ALA A 164 9.14 -14.98 -2.87
C ALA A 164 9.03 -16.12 -1.84
N GLY A 165 10.15 -16.55 -1.25
CA GLY A 165 10.19 -17.58 -0.22
C GLY A 165 9.76 -17.11 1.18
N VAL A 166 9.54 -15.83 1.40
CA VAL A 166 9.19 -15.30 2.73
C VAL A 166 7.71 -15.59 3.06
N PRO A 167 7.39 -16.12 4.25
CA PRO A 167 6.02 -16.31 4.69
C PRO A 167 5.24 -15.00 4.67
N GLY A 168 4.03 -15.02 4.11
CA GLY A 168 3.19 -13.84 3.93
C GLY A 168 3.36 -13.13 2.60
N VAL A 169 4.36 -13.47 1.79
CA VAL A 169 4.44 -13.04 0.38
C VAL A 169 3.54 -13.94 -0.46
N ILE A 170 2.62 -13.35 -1.20
CA ILE A 170 1.73 -14.07 -2.13
C ILE A 170 2.36 -14.18 -3.51
N SER A 171 2.93 -13.10 -4.00
CA SER A 171 3.60 -13.04 -5.31
C SER A 171 4.52 -11.82 -5.37
N LEU A 172 5.51 -11.89 -6.23
CA LEU A 172 6.17 -10.69 -6.73
C LEU A 172 5.25 -9.96 -7.70
N THR A 173 5.46 -8.65 -7.87
CA THR A 173 4.60 -7.81 -8.70
C THR A 173 5.42 -6.88 -9.62
N ARG A 174 4.74 -6.29 -10.62
CA ARG A 174 5.34 -5.35 -11.58
C ARG A 174 4.46 -4.10 -11.67
N ALA A 175 4.48 -3.28 -10.65
CA ALA A 175 3.66 -2.07 -10.62
C ALA A 175 4.43 -0.82 -11.10
N LEU A 176 5.70 -0.71 -10.74
CA LEU A 176 6.57 0.40 -11.14
C LEU A 176 7.59 0.02 -12.22
N GLY A 177 7.80 -1.26 -12.46
CA GLY A 177 8.77 -1.72 -13.44
C GLY A 177 8.97 -3.23 -13.41
N GLY A 178 10.05 -3.71 -12.81
CA GLY A 178 10.32 -5.13 -12.58
C GLY A 178 10.06 -5.55 -11.14
N PRO A 179 9.94 -6.86 -10.87
CA PRO A 179 9.73 -7.38 -9.52
C PRO A 179 10.92 -7.08 -8.59
N VAL A 180 12.12 -7.05 -9.15
CA VAL A 180 13.34 -6.58 -8.50
C VAL A 180 14.00 -5.57 -9.43
N GLN A 181 14.28 -4.40 -8.91
CA GLN A 181 14.96 -3.33 -9.63
C GLN A 181 16.30 -3.05 -8.94
N ALA A 182 17.40 -3.19 -9.67
CA ALA A 182 18.74 -2.97 -9.17
C ALA A 182 19.21 -1.54 -9.49
N GLY A 183 19.69 -0.85 -8.46
CA GLY A 183 20.44 0.39 -8.55
C GLY A 183 21.88 0.18 -8.02
N VAL A 184 22.67 1.25 -7.97
CA VAL A 184 24.03 1.17 -7.42
C VAL A 184 23.96 0.97 -5.90
N GLY A 185 24.34 -0.20 -5.42
CA GLY A 185 24.29 -0.55 -3.99
C GLY A 185 22.88 -0.60 -3.38
N HIS A 186 21.85 -0.71 -4.21
CA HIS A 186 20.45 -0.66 -3.78
C HIS A 186 19.57 -1.59 -4.61
N LEU A 187 18.63 -2.27 -3.94
CA LEU A 187 17.59 -3.07 -4.57
C LEU A 187 16.21 -2.57 -4.15
N GLN A 188 15.26 -2.56 -5.08
CA GLN A 188 13.85 -2.34 -4.80
C GLN A 188 13.08 -3.61 -5.18
N VAL A 189 12.27 -4.14 -4.26
CA VAL A 189 11.46 -5.34 -4.46
C VAL A 189 9.98 -4.97 -4.41
N GLU A 190 9.20 -5.41 -5.40
CA GLU A 190 7.77 -5.18 -5.47
C GLU A 190 7.01 -6.49 -5.25
N LEU A 191 6.04 -6.48 -4.34
CA LEU A 191 5.32 -7.69 -3.95
C LEU A 191 3.88 -7.44 -3.48
N ALA A 192 3.10 -8.51 -3.47
CA ALA A 192 1.81 -8.60 -2.80
C ALA A 192 1.93 -9.43 -1.52
N THR A 193 1.24 -9.01 -0.45
CA THR A 193 1.23 -9.70 0.84
C THR A 193 -0.12 -10.33 1.13
N SER A 194 -0.12 -11.38 1.95
CA SER A 194 -1.34 -11.96 2.53
C SER A 194 -1.93 -11.04 3.60
N GLY A 195 -3.26 -10.90 3.61
CA GLY A 195 -3.99 -10.17 4.65
C GLY A 195 -3.90 -10.80 6.05
N ASP A 196 -3.49 -12.08 6.15
CA ASP A 196 -3.25 -12.79 7.41
C ASP A 196 -1.98 -12.33 8.13
N HIS A 197 -1.11 -11.58 7.46
CA HIS A 197 0.15 -11.10 7.99
C HIS A 197 0.17 -9.57 7.98
N ARG A 198 0.80 -9.00 8.97
CA ARG A 198 1.04 -7.56 9.00
C ARG A 198 2.02 -7.17 7.90
N ALA A 199 1.60 -6.28 6.99
CA ALA A 199 2.39 -5.94 5.80
C ALA A 199 3.81 -5.46 6.12
N LEU A 200 3.99 -4.65 7.18
CA LEU A 200 5.29 -4.19 7.65
C LEU A 200 6.21 -5.34 8.08
N ASP A 201 5.66 -6.34 8.77
CA ASP A 201 6.49 -7.46 9.27
C ASP A 201 6.93 -8.37 8.12
N VAL A 202 6.06 -8.58 7.13
CA VAL A 202 6.44 -9.27 5.88
C VAL A 202 7.53 -8.49 5.14
N ALA A 203 7.37 -7.16 5.00
CA ALA A 203 8.36 -6.32 4.33
C ALA A 203 9.73 -6.36 5.02
N ARG A 204 9.76 -6.33 6.36
CA ARG A 204 11.00 -6.49 7.15
C ARG A 204 11.66 -7.84 6.91
N ALA A 205 10.87 -8.92 6.91
CA ALA A 205 11.38 -10.26 6.65
C ALA A 205 11.94 -10.39 5.23
N VAL A 206 11.26 -9.81 4.22
CA VAL A 206 11.75 -9.75 2.83
C VAL A 206 13.08 -9.01 2.76
N ARG A 207 13.20 -7.83 3.39
CA ARG A 207 14.45 -7.08 3.42
C ARG A 207 15.60 -7.90 3.99
N ALA A 208 15.36 -8.58 5.09
CA ALA A 208 16.38 -9.44 5.73
C ALA A 208 16.75 -10.63 4.83
N ALA A 209 15.78 -11.31 4.21
CA ALA A 209 16.02 -12.44 3.32
C ALA A 209 16.81 -12.03 2.08
N VAL A 210 16.42 -10.93 1.42
CA VAL A 210 17.11 -10.43 0.22
C VAL A 210 18.52 -9.96 0.54
N ALA A 211 18.72 -9.17 1.62
CA ALA A 211 20.05 -8.73 2.04
C ALA A 211 20.98 -9.89 2.43
N GLY A 212 20.42 -11.02 2.89
CA GLY A 212 21.19 -12.23 3.20
C GLY A 212 21.52 -13.09 1.97
N ALA A 213 20.74 -12.99 0.89
CA ALA A 213 20.91 -13.79 -0.32
C ALA A 213 21.85 -13.15 -1.36
N VAL A 214 22.08 -11.84 -1.29
CA VAL A 214 22.91 -11.09 -2.25
C VAL A 214 24.27 -10.76 -1.63
N GLU A 215 25.37 -11.00 -2.40
CA GLU A 215 26.73 -10.91 -1.87
C GLU A 215 27.10 -9.51 -1.35
N ASP A 216 26.89 -8.45 -2.06
CA ASP A 216 27.35 -7.09 -1.71
C ASP A 216 26.51 -6.41 -0.60
N ARG A 217 25.55 -7.11 0.02
CA ARG A 217 24.63 -6.58 1.04
C ARG A 217 24.07 -5.20 0.67
N PRO A 218 23.40 -5.07 -0.47
CA PRO A 218 22.82 -3.80 -0.88
C PRO A 218 21.75 -3.34 0.12
N THR A 219 21.49 -2.06 0.14
CA THR A 219 20.27 -1.57 0.80
C THR A 219 19.05 -2.08 0.05
N VAL A 220 18.00 -2.48 0.78
CA VAL A 220 16.79 -3.07 0.17
C VAL A 220 15.58 -2.22 0.53
N ALA A 221 14.88 -1.72 -0.48
CA ALA A 221 13.56 -1.13 -0.36
C ALA A 221 12.50 -2.17 -0.73
N VAL A 222 11.39 -2.19 0.00
CA VAL A 222 10.24 -3.06 -0.30
C VAL A 222 9.02 -2.21 -0.60
N LEU A 223 8.34 -2.49 -1.70
CA LEU A 223 7.07 -1.89 -2.06
C LEU A 223 5.96 -2.96 -2.05
N VAL A 224 5.03 -2.82 -1.12
CA VAL A 224 3.80 -3.62 -1.07
C VAL A 224 2.77 -2.99 -2.01
N THR A 225 2.42 -3.69 -3.07
CA THR A 225 1.51 -3.19 -4.12
C THR A 225 0.08 -3.67 -3.95
N ALA A 226 -0.12 -4.77 -3.23
CA ALA A 226 -1.42 -5.32 -2.87
C ALA A 226 -1.35 -6.06 -1.53
N VAL A 227 -2.48 -6.07 -0.83
CA VAL A 227 -2.74 -6.96 0.31
C VAL A 227 -3.98 -7.77 -0.09
N THR A 228 -3.82 -9.08 -0.18
CA THR A 228 -4.89 -9.99 -0.64
C THR A 228 -5.26 -10.96 0.46
N GLU A 229 -6.55 -11.20 0.64
CA GLU A 229 -7.00 -12.29 1.50
C GLU A 229 -6.70 -13.65 0.84
N ARG A 230 -6.32 -14.62 1.63
CA ARG A 230 -6.16 -15.98 1.13
C ARG A 230 -7.56 -16.57 0.96
N ASN A 231 -7.91 -16.86 -0.25
CA ASN A 231 -9.14 -17.58 -0.62
C ASN A 231 -9.08 -19.03 -0.12
#